data_eec399f9cf1a41d136baab05663850a3
#
_entry.id   eec399f9cf1a41d136baab05663850a3
#
_cell.length_a   1.000
_cell.length_b   1.000
_cell.length_c   1.000
_cell.angle_alpha   90.00
_cell.angle_beta   90.00
_cell.angle_gamma   90.00
#
_symmetry.space_group_name_H-M   'P 1'
#
loop_
_entity.id
_entity.type
_entity.pdbx_description
1 polymer ?
#
loop_
_entity_poly.entity_id
_entity_poly.type
_entity_poly.pdbx_seq_one_letter_code
_entity_poly.pdbx_strand_id
1 'polypeptide(L)'
;WKSLNTPVKMEGKGFWEADHIELNQLSAHSKEVKMKEVKMAPLSLELKDRLRWDYEEEHIRGLLQAKTDWIELAYGGRFVSPVFGLGIDGKSISNFNFAGDLKAGSLGPLDVLGVYQNTALSGKISWKEQSAKVFQSLFPQQWNWIIHEGSIKGQSEFAINGNGVKMKGELNLKNGKITMPDGEIYGLNIRFPMNYENSALQVASGKPIHISTQNIRYGALSVANGELDLFGRYPNTMKNPLTLRNVKLSLFDGLLTVPQDTFFY
;
A
#
# COMPACT_ATOMS: atom_id res chain seq x y z
N TRP A 1 -11.60 10.25 -13.52
CA TRP A 1 -12.36 9.28 -12.73
C TRP A 1 -13.44 8.70 -13.64
N LYS A 2 -13.19 7.57 -14.26
CA LYS A 2 -14.31 6.73 -14.68
C LYS A 2 -15.05 6.41 -13.39
N SER A 3 -16.24 6.98 -13.25
CA SER A 3 -17.07 6.98 -12.08
C SER A 3 -17.05 5.61 -11.39
N LEU A 4 -16.60 5.58 -10.14
CA LEU A 4 -17.01 4.54 -9.20
C LEU A 4 -18.54 4.64 -9.18
N ASN A 5 -19.22 3.78 -9.92
CA ASN A 5 -20.69 3.78 -10.05
C ASN A 5 -21.31 3.16 -8.79
N THR A 6 -20.78 3.56 -7.62
CA THR A 6 -21.21 3.09 -6.32
C THR A 6 -22.01 4.21 -5.68
N PRO A 7 -23.32 4.02 -5.45
CA PRO A 7 -24.15 5.02 -4.80
C PRO A 7 -23.62 5.27 -3.38
N VAL A 8 -23.46 6.55 -3.05
CA VAL A 8 -23.07 7.02 -1.73
C VAL A 8 -24.27 7.74 -1.10
N LYS A 9 -24.70 7.25 0.06
CA LYS A 9 -25.68 7.98 0.88
C LYS A 9 -24.91 8.93 1.80
N MET A 10 -25.26 10.20 1.79
CA MET A 10 -24.63 11.21 2.63
C MET A 10 -25.69 11.93 3.45
N GLU A 11 -25.41 12.14 4.71
CA GLU A 11 -26.22 12.89 5.65
C GLU A 11 -25.33 13.85 6.44
N GLY A 12 -25.79 15.07 6.65
CA GLY A 12 -25.05 16.08 7.40
C GLY A 12 -25.97 17.01 8.16
N LYS A 13 -25.47 17.56 9.27
CA LYS A 13 -26.09 18.63 10.03
C LYS A 13 -25.06 19.68 10.35
N GLY A 14 -25.44 20.92 10.22
CA GLY A 14 -24.59 22.06 10.49
C GLY A 14 -25.41 23.36 10.49
N PHE A 15 -24.70 24.45 10.57
CA PHE A 15 -25.28 25.78 10.48
C PHE A 15 -24.40 26.67 9.60
N TRP A 16 -24.99 27.72 9.11
CA TRP A 16 -24.36 28.74 8.30
C TRP A 16 -24.55 30.09 8.98
N GLU A 17 -23.46 30.78 9.23
CA GLU A 17 -23.43 32.16 9.71
C GLU A 17 -22.82 33.08 8.64
N ALA A 18 -22.79 34.37 8.90
CA ALA A 18 -22.34 35.36 7.92
C ALA A 18 -20.86 35.15 7.51
N ASP A 19 -20.04 34.69 8.42
CA ASP A 19 -18.59 34.54 8.31
C ASP A 19 -18.11 33.09 8.08
N HIS A 20 -18.96 32.07 8.42
CA HIS A 20 -18.52 30.69 8.32
C HIS A 20 -19.66 29.67 8.09
N ILE A 21 -19.26 28.47 7.62
CA ILE A 21 -20.09 27.27 7.64
C ILE A 21 -19.46 26.29 8.64
N GLU A 22 -20.27 25.67 9.46
CA GLU A 22 -19.86 24.63 10.37
C GLU A 22 -20.74 23.38 10.19
N LEU A 23 -20.14 22.24 9.92
CA LEU A 23 -20.78 20.93 9.97
C LEU A 23 -20.42 20.25 11.28
N ASN A 24 -21.42 19.96 12.10
CA ASN A 24 -21.27 19.26 13.38
C ASN A 24 -21.44 17.76 13.23
N GLN A 25 -22.14 17.34 12.18
CA GLN A 25 -22.32 15.94 11.83
C GLN A 25 -22.20 15.78 10.32
N LEU A 26 -21.43 14.81 9.90
CA LEU A 26 -21.33 14.36 8.52
C LEU A 26 -21.13 12.86 8.56
N SER A 27 -21.96 12.14 7.84
CA SER A 27 -21.77 10.71 7.59
C SER A 27 -21.99 10.41 6.11
N ALA A 28 -21.18 9.55 5.56
CA ALA A 28 -21.35 9.06 4.20
C ALA A 28 -21.13 7.55 4.19
N HIS A 29 -21.99 6.83 3.49
CA HIS A 29 -21.93 5.38 3.38
C HIS A 29 -22.00 4.97 1.91
N SER A 30 -21.02 4.17 1.47
CA SER A 30 -21.06 3.53 0.17
C SER A 30 -21.65 2.13 0.25
N LYS A 31 -22.02 1.55 -0.87
CA LYS A 31 -22.16 0.10 -1.02
C LYS A 31 -20.79 -0.56 -1.18
N GLU A 32 -20.78 -1.88 -1.27
CA GLU A 32 -19.57 -2.63 -1.64
C GLU A 32 -19.01 -2.10 -2.97
N VAL A 33 -17.69 -1.89 -2.99
CA VAL A 33 -16.98 -1.44 -4.19
C VAL A 33 -16.27 -2.63 -4.83
N LYS A 34 -16.51 -2.83 -6.12
CA LYS A 34 -15.86 -3.90 -6.92
C LYS A 34 -15.11 -3.27 -8.08
N MET A 35 -13.80 -3.43 -8.09
CA MET A 35 -12.92 -3.09 -9.19
C MET A 35 -12.17 -4.35 -9.63
N LYS A 36 -11.50 -4.30 -10.77
CA LYS A 36 -10.75 -5.43 -11.31
C LYS A 36 -9.66 -5.93 -10.33
N GLU A 37 -8.96 -5.00 -9.70
CA GLU A 37 -7.80 -5.27 -8.86
C GLU A 37 -8.13 -5.31 -7.35
N VAL A 38 -9.30 -4.77 -6.95
CA VAL A 38 -9.64 -4.55 -5.55
C VAL A 38 -11.14 -4.69 -5.34
N LYS A 39 -11.51 -5.39 -4.27
CA LYS A 39 -12.87 -5.38 -3.71
C LYS A 39 -12.82 -4.76 -2.32
N MET A 40 -13.84 -4.04 -1.94
CA MET A 40 -13.91 -3.36 -0.65
C MET A 40 -15.32 -3.46 -0.08
N ALA A 41 -15.44 -3.83 1.19
CA ALA A 41 -16.69 -3.75 1.93
C ALA A 41 -17.25 -2.32 1.92
N PRO A 42 -18.51 -2.13 2.28
CA PRO A 42 -19.08 -0.80 2.39
C PRO A 42 -18.18 0.15 3.19
N LEU A 43 -17.89 1.31 2.59
CA LEU A 43 -17.10 2.35 3.22
C LEU A 43 -18.02 3.27 4.01
N SER A 44 -17.67 3.59 5.25
CA SER A 44 -18.27 4.65 6.03
C SER A 44 -17.27 5.78 6.27
N LEU A 45 -17.72 7.00 6.07
CA LEU A 45 -17.01 8.23 6.41
C LEU A 45 -17.80 8.97 7.49
N GLU A 46 -17.13 9.37 8.54
CA GLU A 46 -17.72 10.07 9.68
C GLU A 46 -16.87 11.31 10.03
N LEU A 47 -17.54 12.38 10.43
CA LEU A 47 -16.88 13.51 11.07
C LEU A 47 -16.56 13.14 12.52
N LYS A 48 -15.31 13.30 12.94
CA LYS A 48 -14.86 13.05 14.32
C LYS A 48 -14.82 14.30 15.18
N ASP A 49 -14.68 15.42 14.54
CA ASP A 49 -14.81 16.75 15.11
C ASP A 49 -15.52 17.62 14.07
N ARG A 50 -15.91 18.81 14.44
CA ARG A 50 -16.55 19.75 13.50
C ARG A 50 -15.68 20.00 12.27
N LEU A 51 -16.31 20.13 11.11
CA LEU A 51 -15.71 20.67 9.91
C LEU A 51 -16.15 22.13 9.79
N ARG A 52 -15.21 23.07 9.94
CA ARG A 52 -15.47 24.48 9.86
C ARG A 52 -14.75 25.09 8.67
N TRP A 53 -15.47 25.88 7.89
CA TRP A 53 -14.93 26.73 6.85
C TRP A 53 -15.30 28.18 7.13
N ASP A 54 -14.28 28.96 7.43
CA ASP A 54 -14.33 30.39 7.68
C ASP A 54 -14.00 31.13 6.38
N TYR A 55 -14.90 31.97 5.85
CA TYR A 55 -14.64 32.59 4.54
C TYR A 55 -13.90 33.92 4.68
N GLU A 56 -13.98 34.58 5.80
CA GLU A 56 -13.25 35.82 6.02
C GLU A 56 -11.76 35.53 6.23
N GLU A 57 -11.46 34.49 6.99
CA GLU A 57 -10.10 34.04 7.21
C GLU A 57 -9.57 33.10 6.06
N GLU A 58 -10.43 32.76 5.09
CA GLU A 58 -10.11 31.77 4.05
C GLU A 58 -9.53 30.48 4.64
N HIS A 59 -10.16 29.96 5.70
CA HIS A 59 -9.61 28.84 6.46
C HIS A 59 -10.62 27.71 6.63
N ILE A 60 -10.23 26.49 6.25
CA ILE A 60 -10.97 25.26 6.48
C ILE A 60 -10.20 24.33 7.41
N ARG A 61 -10.87 23.74 8.38
CA ARG A 61 -10.30 22.71 9.26
C ARG A 61 -11.34 21.67 9.65
N GLY A 62 -10.89 20.45 9.88
CA GLY A 62 -11.76 19.37 10.33
C GLY A 62 -11.04 18.06 10.56
N LEU A 63 -11.71 17.13 11.22
CA LEU A 63 -11.23 15.80 11.48
C LEU A 63 -12.25 14.76 11.01
N LEU A 64 -11.86 13.94 10.07
CA LEU A 64 -12.67 12.89 9.44
C LEU A 64 -12.12 11.51 9.78
N GLN A 65 -12.98 10.50 9.75
CA GLN A 65 -12.58 9.12 9.80
C GLN A 65 -13.29 8.31 8.72
N ALA A 66 -12.54 7.59 7.92
CA ALA A 66 -13.07 6.59 7.00
C ALA A 66 -12.78 5.20 7.54
N LYS A 67 -13.72 4.28 7.42
CA LYS A 67 -13.56 2.87 7.84
C LYS A 67 -14.32 1.94 6.91
N THR A 68 -13.78 0.73 6.77
CA THR A 68 -14.44 -0.39 6.09
C THR A 68 -14.07 -1.69 6.79
N ASP A 69 -14.85 -2.75 6.60
CA ASP A 69 -14.57 -4.02 7.27
C ASP A 69 -13.38 -4.76 6.64
N TRP A 70 -13.22 -4.62 5.33
CA TRP A 70 -12.11 -5.24 4.63
C TRP A 70 -11.87 -4.62 3.25
N ILE A 71 -10.60 -4.74 2.80
CA ILE A 71 -10.19 -4.51 1.41
C ILE A 71 -9.48 -5.78 0.94
N GLU A 72 -9.96 -6.40 -0.14
CA GLU A 72 -9.42 -7.61 -0.73
C GLU A 72 -8.73 -7.29 -2.06
N LEU A 73 -7.52 -7.79 -2.21
CA LEU A 73 -6.73 -7.65 -3.42
C LEU A 73 -7.03 -8.80 -4.40
N ALA A 74 -6.81 -8.62 -5.70
CA ALA A 74 -7.16 -9.59 -6.73
C ALA A 74 -6.55 -11.00 -6.51
N TYR A 75 -5.40 -11.09 -5.86
CA TYR A 75 -4.75 -12.36 -5.56
C TYR A 75 -5.26 -13.02 -4.26
N GLY A 76 -6.25 -12.43 -3.58
CA GLY A 76 -6.90 -12.99 -2.38
C GLY A 76 -6.30 -12.52 -1.05
N GLY A 77 -5.27 -11.66 -1.05
CA GLY A 77 -4.79 -11.02 0.17
C GLY A 77 -5.78 -9.97 0.67
N ARG A 78 -5.90 -9.81 1.99
CA ARG A 78 -6.92 -8.98 2.60
C ARG A 78 -6.37 -8.04 3.68
N PHE A 79 -6.73 -6.77 3.60
CA PHE A 79 -6.63 -5.83 4.72
C PHE A 79 -7.88 -5.94 5.57
N VAL A 80 -7.71 -6.17 6.86
CA VAL A 80 -8.81 -6.38 7.81
C VAL A 80 -9.09 -5.08 8.56
N SER A 81 -10.35 -4.69 8.61
CA SER A 81 -10.84 -3.50 9.34
C SER A 81 -10.00 -2.24 9.12
N PRO A 82 -9.77 -1.80 7.86
CA PRO A 82 -9.04 -0.57 7.61
C PRO A 82 -9.77 0.63 8.20
N VAL A 83 -9.01 1.47 8.91
CA VAL A 83 -9.46 2.75 9.47
C VAL A 83 -8.46 3.83 9.06
N PHE A 84 -8.96 4.90 8.50
CA PHE A 84 -8.19 6.06 8.09
C PHE A 84 -8.69 7.30 8.80
N GLY A 85 -7.88 7.85 9.72
CA GLY A 85 -8.10 9.14 10.36
C GLY A 85 -7.47 10.25 9.52
N LEU A 86 -8.18 11.34 9.28
CA LEU A 86 -7.75 12.42 8.39
C LEU A 86 -8.07 13.78 9.00
N GLY A 87 -7.04 14.51 9.43
CA GLY A 87 -7.12 15.95 9.71
C GLY A 87 -6.92 16.74 8.43
N ILE A 88 -7.77 17.74 8.20
CA ILE A 88 -7.65 18.71 7.10
C ILE A 88 -7.46 20.11 7.66
N ASP A 89 -6.60 20.88 6.99
CA ASP A 89 -6.29 22.27 7.31
C ASP A 89 -5.87 23.01 6.04
N GLY A 90 -6.50 24.13 5.72
CA GLY A 90 -6.18 24.86 4.50
C GLY A 90 -7.07 26.04 4.21
N LYS A 91 -7.00 26.52 2.97
CA LYS A 91 -7.70 27.74 2.56
C LYS A 91 -9.16 27.52 2.16
N SER A 92 -9.48 26.36 1.62
CA SER A 92 -10.81 26.06 1.11
C SER A 92 -11.01 24.55 0.90
N ILE A 93 -12.24 24.16 0.58
CA ILE A 93 -12.58 22.77 0.21
C ILE A 93 -11.87 22.27 -1.06
N SER A 94 -11.30 23.16 -1.87
CA SER A 94 -10.53 22.83 -3.08
C SER A 94 -9.01 23.00 -2.90
N ASN A 95 -8.57 23.49 -1.74
CA ASN A 95 -7.16 23.71 -1.45
C ASN A 95 -6.89 23.57 0.05
N PHE A 96 -6.46 22.38 0.45
CA PHE A 96 -6.11 22.07 1.84
C PHE A 96 -4.97 21.06 1.94
N ASN A 97 -4.25 21.14 3.03
CA ASN A 97 -3.34 20.11 3.49
C ASN A 97 -4.12 19.04 4.25
N PHE A 98 -3.62 17.83 4.24
CA PHE A 98 -4.15 16.78 5.08
C PHE A 98 -3.03 15.99 5.74
N ALA A 99 -3.30 15.53 6.93
CA ALA A 99 -2.43 14.63 7.68
C ALA A 99 -3.30 13.61 8.41
N GLY A 100 -2.84 12.38 8.46
CA GLY A 100 -3.61 11.33 9.11
C GLY A 100 -2.85 10.03 9.29
N ASP A 101 -3.55 9.04 9.76
CA ASP A 101 -3.03 7.70 9.96
C ASP A 101 -3.97 6.64 9.41
N LEU A 102 -3.37 5.62 8.82
CA LEU A 102 -4.06 4.42 8.32
C LEU A 102 -3.67 3.21 9.17
N LYS A 103 -4.66 2.48 9.63
CA LYS A 103 -4.52 1.19 10.31
C LYS A 103 -5.37 0.13 9.62
N ALA A 104 -4.92 -1.11 9.62
CA ALA A 104 -5.69 -2.23 9.08
C ALA A 104 -5.40 -3.50 9.89
N GLY A 105 -6.25 -3.81 10.86
CA GLY A 105 -5.99 -4.87 11.83
C GLY A 105 -4.72 -4.59 12.63
N SER A 106 -3.74 -5.45 12.52
CA SER A 106 -2.42 -5.30 13.16
C SER A 106 -1.44 -4.42 12.37
N LEU A 107 -1.76 -4.07 11.12
CA LEU A 107 -0.94 -3.19 10.29
C LEU A 107 -1.12 -1.74 10.72
N GLY A 108 -0.04 -1.04 10.90
CA GLY A 108 -0.04 0.40 11.12
C GLY A 108 0.35 0.81 12.56
N PRO A 109 0.26 2.11 12.83
CA PRO A 109 -0.20 3.16 11.91
C PRO A 109 0.78 3.42 10.76
N LEU A 110 0.21 3.72 9.58
CA LEU A 110 0.93 4.30 8.45
C LEU A 110 0.61 5.79 8.45
N ASP A 111 1.64 6.62 8.53
CA ASP A 111 1.45 8.08 8.52
C ASP A 111 1.20 8.54 7.07
N VAL A 112 0.18 9.33 6.86
CA VAL A 112 -0.18 9.91 5.55
C VAL A 112 -0.23 11.41 5.69
N LEU A 113 0.44 12.11 4.79
CA LEU A 113 0.37 13.57 4.70
C LEU A 113 0.40 14.02 3.24
N GLY A 114 -0.24 15.14 2.98
CA GLY A 114 -0.27 15.64 1.60
C GLY A 114 -1.11 16.90 1.44
N VAL A 115 -1.38 17.19 0.18
CA VAL A 115 -2.11 18.36 -0.28
C VAL A 115 -3.20 17.93 -1.25
N TYR A 116 -4.39 18.49 -1.09
CA TYR A 116 -5.43 18.50 -2.11
C TYR A 116 -5.50 19.88 -2.73
N GLN A 117 -5.34 19.95 -4.04
CA GLN A 117 -5.37 21.21 -4.78
C GLN A 117 -5.97 21.00 -6.18
N ASN A 118 -7.03 21.73 -6.51
CA ASN A 118 -7.62 21.74 -7.85
C ASN A 118 -7.86 20.34 -8.42
N THR A 119 -8.55 19.48 -7.67
CA THR A 119 -8.84 18.09 -8.06
C THR A 119 -7.65 17.13 -8.13
N ALA A 120 -6.47 17.58 -7.76
CA ALA A 120 -5.28 16.75 -7.63
C ALA A 120 -4.97 16.50 -6.15
N LEU A 121 -4.61 15.27 -5.83
CA LEU A 121 -4.16 14.82 -4.53
C LEU A 121 -2.71 14.39 -4.64
N SER A 122 -1.83 14.90 -3.81
CA SER A 122 -0.45 14.44 -3.73
C SER A 122 0.02 14.39 -2.30
N GLY A 123 0.96 13.49 -2.03
CA GLY A 123 1.43 13.35 -0.66
C GLY A 123 2.42 12.21 -0.49
N LYS A 124 2.61 11.86 0.77
CA LYS A 124 3.54 10.84 1.21
C LYS A 124 2.85 9.89 2.19
N ILE A 125 3.11 8.60 2.02
CA ILE A 125 2.79 7.56 2.98
C ILE A 125 4.12 7.08 3.55
N SER A 126 4.22 6.98 4.87
CA SER A 126 5.38 6.43 5.53
C SER A 126 4.96 5.55 6.69
N TRP A 127 5.72 4.50 6.92
CA TRP A 127 5.53 3.64 8.06
C TRP A 127 6.85 3.33 8.72
N LYS A 128 6.82 3.44 10.02
CA LYS A 128 7.94 3.09 10.89
C LYS A 128 8.17 1.59 10.82
N GLU A 129 9.30 1.17 11.29
CA GLU A 129 9.61 -0.25 11.38
C GLU A 129 8.57 -0.98 12.23
N GLN A 130 8.01 -2.05 11.65
CA GLN A 130 6.98 -2.90 12.24
C GLN A 130 7.35 -4.37 12.06
N SER A 131 6.80 -5.24 12.89
CA SER A 131 6.92 -6.69 12.69
C SER A 131 6.31 -7.07 11.33
N ALA A 132 7.00 -7.91 10.56
CA ALA A 132 6.48 -8.43 9.29
C ALA A 132 5.20 -9.28 9.47
N LYS A 133 4.92 -9.80 10.67
CA LYS A 133 3.68 -10.53 10.99
C LYS A 133 2.41 -9.73 10.72
N VAL A 134 2.47 -8.40 10.78
CA VAL A 134 1.32 -7.53 10.51
C VAL A 134 0.79 -7.69 9.07
N PHE A 135 1.60 -8.24 8.17
CA PHE A 135 1.24 -8.51 6.78
C PHE A 135 0.69 -9.93 6.55
N GLN A 136 0.52 -10.74 7.60
CA GLN A 136 0.01 -12.12 7.46
C GLN A 136 -1.31 -12.22 6.69
N SER A 137 -2.22 -11.27 6.90
CA SER A 137 -3.52 -11.24 6.21
C SER A 137 -3.43 -10.96 4.71
N LEU A 138 -2.29 -10.48 4.23
CA LEU A 138 -2.04 -10.27 2.80
C LEU A 138 -1.62 -11.54 2.07
N PHE A 139 -1.27 -12.60 2.79
CA PHE A 139 -1.07 -13.92 2.19
C PHE A 139 -2.41 -14.63 2.05
N PRO A 140 -2.76 -15.11 0.85
CA PRO A 140 -3.94 -15.93 0.67
C PRO A 140 -3.91 -17.15 1.58
N GLN A 141 -5.03 -17.45 2.26
CA GLN A 141 -5.10 -18.56 3.22
C GLN A 141 -4.74 -19.91 2.58
N GLN A 142 -5.10 -20.10 1.31
CA GLN A 142 -4.79 -21.34 0.58
C GLN A 142 -3.29 -21.61 0.39
N TRP A 143 -2.42 -20.59 0.54
CA TRP A 143 -0.97 -20.80 0.47
C TRP A 143 -0.42 -21.46 1.72
N ASN A 144 -1.11 -21.35 2.86
CA ASN A 144 -0.65 -21.83 4.17
C ASN A 144 0.77 -21.31 4.53
N TRP A 145 1.09 -20.09 4.10
CA TRP A 145 2.35 -19.44 4.45
C TRP A 145 2.19 -18.68 5.75
N ILE A 146 3.14 -18.82 6.65
CA ILE A 146 3.12 -18.18 7.96
C ILE A 146 4.38 -17.34 8.16
N ILE A 147 4.18 -16.05 8.47
CA ILE A 147 5.25 -15.13 8.81
C ILE A 147 5.54 -15.26 10.31
N HIS A 148 6.74 -15.70 10.67
CA HIS A 148 7.16 -15.85 12.07
C HIS A 148 7.96 -14.66 12.59
N GLU A 149 8.84 -14.11 11.76
CA GLU A 149 9.79 -13.07 12.13
C GLU A 149 10.02 -12.10 10.98
N GLY A 150 10.73 -11.03 11.29
CA GLY A 150 11.13 -10.01 10.36
C GLY A 150 10.58 -8.64 10.75
N SER A 151 11.22 -7.61 10.20
CA SER A 151 10.76 -6.23 10.31
C SER A 151 10.55 -5.63 8.93
N ILE A 152 9.58 -4.73 8.82
CA ILE A 152 9.27 -4.04 7.58
C ILE A 152 9.13 -2.56 7.83
N LYS A 153 9.70 -1.76 6.94
CA LYS A 153 9.57 -0.30 6.90
C LYS A 153 9.53 0.21 5.47
N GLY A 154 9.00 1.39 5.28
CA GLY A 154 8.98 1.98 3.95
C GLY A 154 8.40 3.37 3.92
N GLN A 155 8.44 3.92 2.72
CA GLN A 155 7.81 5.18 2.40
C GLN A 155 7.46 5.22 0.92
N SER A 156 6.42 5.96 0.57
CA SER A 156 6.03 6.19 -0.81
C SER A 156 5.46 7.60 -0.96
N GLU A 157 5.84 8.28 -2.01
CA GLU A 157 5.14 9.45 -2.51
C GLU A 157 4.03 9.00 -3.46
N PHE A 158 2.93 9.73 -3.48
CA PHE A 158 1.83 9.46 -4.39
C PHE A 158 1.29 10.75 -5.01
N ALA A 159 0.76 10.63 -6.19
CA ALA A 159 -0.01 11.66 -6.86
C ALA A 159 -1.21 11.04 -7.58
N ILE A 160 -2.39 11.61 -7.36
CA ILE A 160 -3.65 11.19 -7.94
C ILE A 160 -4.30 12.40 -8.61
N ASN A 161 -4.61 12.29 -9.87
CA ASN A 161 -5.30 13.33 -10.64
C ASN A 161 -6.16 12.70 -11.74
N GLY A 162 -6.73 13.52 -12.63
CA GLY A 162 -7.54 13.05 -13.75
C GLY A 162 -6.82 12.07 -14.70
N ASN A 163 -5.50 12.05 -14.71
CA ASN A 163 -4.69 11.16 -15.55
C ASN A 163 -4.38 9.81 -14.88
N GLY A 164 -4.71 9.65 -13.60
CA GLY A 164 -4.51 8.39 -12.88
C GLY A 164 -3.72 8.52 -11.59
N VAL A 165 -3.12 7.41 -11.18
CA VAL A 165 -2.36 7.25 -9.94
C VAL A 165 -0.89 7.04 -10.29
N LYS A 166 -0.02 7.80 -9.61
CA LYS A 166 1.43 7.58 -9.59
C LYS A 166 1.86 7.32 -8.15
N MET A 167 2.75 6.36 -7.97
CA MET A 167 3.39 6.09 -6.66
C MET A 167 4.87 5.81 -6.86
N LYS A 168 5.71 6.40 -6.02
CA LYS A 168 7.15 6.16 -6.03
C LYS A 168 7.67 6.06 -4.61
N GLY A 169 8.39 4.99 -4.32
CA GLY A 169 8.88 4.78 -2.96
C GLY A 169 9.75 3.55 -2.82
N GLU A 170 9.91 3.10 -1.60
CA GLU A 170 10.69 1.92 -1.27
C GLU A 170 10.09 1.21 -0.05
N LEU A 171 10.05 -0.11 -0.13
CA LEU A 171 9.68 -1.02 0.94
C LEU A 171 10.86 -1.93 1.27
N ASN A 172 11.18 -2.10 2.54
CA ASN A 172 12.28 -2.94 2.99
C ASN A 172 11.78 -3.94 4.03
N LEU A 173 11.97 -5.23 3.73
CA LEU A 173 11.84 -6.34 4.67
C LEU A 173 13.24 -6.76 5.13
N LYS A 174 13.41 -7.01 6.42
CA LYS A 174 14.66 -7.51 7.01
C LYS A 174 14.40 -8.71 7.90
N ASN A 175 15.32 -9.69 7.81
CA ASN A 175 15.36 -10.87 8.66
C ASN A 175 14.03 -11.63 8.72
N GLY A 176 13.36 -11.75 7.58
CA GLY A 176 12.09 -12.48 7.49
C GLY A 176 12.27 -13.96 7.73
N LYS A 177 11.33 -14.57 8.48
CA LYS A 177 11.18 -16.01 8.58
C LYS A 177 9.76 -16.39 8.18
N ILE A 178 9.66 -17.23 7.15
CA ILE A 178 8.39 -17.67 6.58
C ILE A 178 8.41 -19.19 6.51
N THR A 179 7.35 -19.83 7.02
CA THR A 179 7.12 -21.27 6.77
C THR A 179 6.05 -21.46 5.71
N MET A 180 6.23 -22.49 4.92
CA MET A 180 5.34 -22.98 3.86
C MET A 180 5.02 -24.46 4.14
N PRO A 181 4.01 -25.07 3.49
CA PRO A 181 3.66 -26.48 3.75
C PRO A 181 4.85 -27.44 3.70
N ASP A 182 5.76 -27.25 2.74
CA ASP A 182 6.88 -28.17 2.50
C ASP A 182 8.25 -27.52 2.77
N GLY A 183 8.29 -26.36 3.45
CA GLY A 183 9.56 -25.68 3.63
C GLY A 183 9.54 -24.45 4.50
N GLU A 184 10.69 -23.81 4.57
CA GLU A 184 10.88 -22.54 5.25
C GLU A 184 11.93 -21.66 4.57
N ILE A 185 11.76 -20.34 4.71
CA ILE A 185 12.76 -19.34 4.33
C ILE A 185 13.20 -18.63 5.60
N TYR A 186 14.50 -18.53 5.82
CA TYR A 186 15.10 -17.86 6.96
C TYR A 186 16.04 -16.75 6.53
N GLY A 187 16.06 -15.65 7.28
CA GLY A 187 16.91 -14.49 7.01
C GLY A 187 16.55 -13.79 5.70
N LEU A 188 15.26 -13.79 5.33
CA LEU A 188 14.78 -13.14 4.11
C LEU A 188 14.91 -11.62 4.23
N ASN A 189 15.63 -11.02 3.29
CA ASN A 189 15.70 -9.58 3.12
C ASN A 189 15.20 -9.21 1.73
N ILE A 190 14.37 -8.17 1.66
CA ILE A 190 13.84 -7.66 0.39
C ILE A 190 13.97 -6.15 0.41
N ARG A 191 14.63 -5.59 -0.60
CA ARG A 191 14.58 -4.18 -0.94
C ARG A 191 13.70 -4.03 -2.18
N PHE A 192 12.54 -3.42 -2.02
CA PHE A 192 11.53 -3.29 -3.05
C PHE A 192 11.34 -1.82 -3.42
N PRO A 193 12.00 -1.32 -4.48
CA PRO A 193 11.72 -0.01 -5.04
C PRO A 193 10.39 -0.02 -5.76
N MET A 194 9.46 0.83 -5.33
CA MET A 194 8.15 0.99 -5.97
C MET A 194 8.17 2.15 -6.94
N ASN A 195 7.76 1.90 -8.18
CA ASN A 195 7.45 2.93 -9.15
C ASN A 195 6.20 2.48 -9.93
N TYR A 196 5.04 2.96 -9.49
CA TYR A 196 3.76 2.62 -10.10
C TYR A 196 3.24 3.80 -10.90
N GLU A 197 3.01 3.60 -12.16
CA GLU A 197 2.46 4.59 -13.09
C GLU A 197 1.74 3.88 -14.24
N ASN A 198 0.66 4.48 -14.75
CA ASN A 198 -0.09 3.94 -15.89
C ASN A 198 -0.54 2.47 -15.68
N SER A 199 -1.08 2.18 -14.48
CA SER A 199 -1.56 0.85 -14.09
C SER A 199 -0.49 -0.25 -14.15
N ALA A 200 0.78 0.12 -14.01
CA ALA A 200 1.89 -0.84 -13.99
C ALA A 200 2.94 -0.46 -12.95
N LEU A 201 3.46 -1.48 -12.28
CA LEU A 201 4.69 -1.38 -11.49
C LEU A 201 5.88 -1.49 -12.44
N GLN A 202 6.84 -0.58 -12.31
CA GLN A 202 8.07 -0.55 -13.08
C GLN A 202 9.26 -0.64 -12.13
N VAL A 203 10.17 -1.56 -12.40
CA VAL A 203 11.40 -1.75 -11.63
C VAL A 203 12.58 -1.61 -12.57
N ALA A 204 13.35 -0.55 -12.40
CA ALA A 204 14.50 -0.26 -13.25
C ALA A 204 15.65 -1.23 -12.99
N SER A 205 16.38 -1.61 -14.04
CA SER A 205 17.55 -2.49 -13.95
C SER A 205 18.69 -1.91 -13.09
N GLY A 206 18.80 -0.58 -13.02
CA GLY A 206 19.78 0.10 -12.16
C GLY A 206 19.38 0.17 -10.68
N LYS A 207 18.11 -0.09 -10.35
CA LYS A 207 17.58 -0.17 -8.98
C LYS A 207 16.58 -1.33 -8.90
N PRO A 208 17.03 -2.59 -8.94
CA PRO A 208 16.17 -3.76 -8.96
C PRO A 208 15.49 -4.00 -7.60
N ILE A 209 14.49 -4.88 -7.59
CA ILE A 209 14.07 -5.55 -6.38
C ILE A 209 15.20 -6.50 -6.03
N HIS A 210 15.85 -6.27 -4.89
CA HIS A 210 16.90 -7.13 -4.38
C HIS A 210 16.35 -8.06 -3.31
N ILE A 211 16.54 -9.35 -3.49
CA ILE A 211 16.12 -10.40 -2.56
C ILE A 211 17.34 -11.19 -2.14
N SER A 212 17.51 -11.34 -0.83
CA SER A 212 18.53 -12.24 -0.27
C SER A 212 17.96 -13.04 0.89
N THR A 213 18.55 -14.21 1.13
CA THR A 213 18.14 -15.10 2.22
C THR A 213 19.36 -15.86 2.77
N GLN A 214 19.33 -16.18 4.06
CA GLN A 214 20.37 -16.99 4.70
C GLN A 214 20.16 -18.49 4.49
N ASN A 215 18.91 -18.92 4.41
CA ASN A 215 18.58 -20.32 4.20
C ASN A 215 17.19 -20.48 3.58
N ILE A 216 17.06 -21.40 2.64
CA ILE A 216 15.81 -21.91 2.11
C ILE A 216 15.81 -23.42 2.24
N ARG A 217 14.81 -23.99 2.88
CA ARG A 217 14.54 -25.43 2.88
C ARG A 217 13.21 -25.68 2.20
N TYR A 218 13.19 -26.61 1.26
CA TYR A 218 11.98 -27.03 0.56
C TYR A 218 12.07 -28.53 0.23
N GLY A 219 11.30 -29.34 0.93
CA GLY A 219 11.44 -30.78 0.89
C GLY A 219 12.87 -31.22 1.26
N ALA A 220 13.53 -31.95 0.39
CA ALA A 220 14.91 -32.39 0.56
C ALA A 220 15.95 -31.34 0.10
N LEU A 221 15.53 -30.24 -0.54
CA LEU A 221 16.43 -29.21 -1.02
C LEU A 221 16.77 -28.23 0.10
N SER A 222 18.05 -27.94 0.29
CA SER A 222 18.55 -26.88 1.17
C SER A 222 19.47 -25.95 0.39
N VAL A 223 19.15 -24.66 0.44
CA VAL A 223 19.93 -23.57 -0.15
C VAL A 223 20.45 -22.70 0.99
N ALA A 224 21.75 -22.63 1.15
CA ALA A 224 22.38 -21.68 2.06
C ALA A 224 22.81 -20.44 1.28
N ASN A 225 22.41 -19.27 1.73
CA ASN A 225 22.73 -17.99 1.10
C ASN A 225 22.25 -17.86 -0.35
N GLY A 226 20.96 -17.56 -0.51
CA GLY A 226 20.38 -17.18 -1.80
C GLY A 226 20.41 -15.68 -2.02
N GLU A 227 20.66 -15.25 -3.27
CA GLU A 227 20.62 -13.84 -3.69
C GLU A 227 20.11 -13.75 -5.13
N LEU A 228 19.26 -12.76 -5.39
CA LEU A 228 18.81 -12.44 -6.74
C LEU A 228 18.33 -11.01 -6.87
N ASP A 229 18.35 -10.49 -8.09
CA ASP A 229 17.76 -9.23 -8.49
C ASP A 229 16.63 -9.46 -9.49
N LEU A 230 15.50 -8.76 -9.28
CA LEU A 230 14.35 -8.79 -10.18
C LEU A 230 14.05 -7.36 -10.66
N PHE A 231 13.87 -7.19 -11.97
CA PHE A 231 13.47 -5.93 -12.58
C PHE A 231 12.57 -6.14 -13.80
N GLY A 232 12.01 -5.07 -14.34
CA GLY A 232 11.10 -5.09 -15.48
C GLY A 232 9.76 -4.45 -15.14
N ARG A 233 8.71 -4.88 -15.81
CA ARG A 233 7.36 -4.34 -15.66
C ARG A 233 6.38 -5.41 -15.19
N TYR A 234 5.46 -5.03 -14.31
CA TYR A 234 4.33 -5.88 -13.93
C TYR A 234 3.01 -5.07 -14.07
N PRO A 235 1.97 -5.58 -14.76
CA PRO A 235 1.97 -6.85 -15.49
C PRO A 235 3.01 -6.91 -16.60
N ASN A 236 3.66 -8.07 -16.72
CA ASN A 236 4.69 -8.30 -17.74
C ASN A 236 4.08 -8.57 -19.11
N THR A 237 4.87 -8.33 -20.15
CA THR A 237 4.51 -8.58 -21.54
C THR A 237 5.76 -9.03 -22.32
N MET A 238 5.61 -9.59 -23.51
CA MET A 238 6.75 -9.95 -24.37
C MET A 238 7.71 -8.77 -24.63
N LYS A 239 7.17 -7.53 -24.72
CA LYS A 239 8.01 -6.33 -24.91
C LYS A 239 8.65 -5.82 -23.63
N ASN A 240 8.05 -6.13 -22.48
CA ASN A 240 8.49 -5.69 -21.16
C ASN A 240 8.40 -6.88 -20.18
N PRO A 241 9.34 -7.84 -20.26
CA PRO A 241 9.35 -9.00 -19.39
C PRO A 241 9.77 -8.63 -17.96
N LEU A 242 9.45 -9.51 -17.02
CA LEU A 242 10.17 -9.55 -15.74
C LEU A 242 11.50 -10.28 -15.98
N THR A 243 12.57 -9.75 -15.42
CA THR A 243 13.93 -10.25 -15.65
C THR A 243 14.59 -10.55 -14.31
N LEU A 244 15.12 -11.75 -14.16
CA LEU A 244 16.01 -12.16 -13.07
C LEU A 244 17.46 -11.96 -13.50
N ARG A 245 18.27 -11.44 -12.57
CA ARG A 245 19.71 -11.24 -12.72
C ARG A 245 20.42 -11.50 -11.40
N ASN A 246 21.73 -11.70 -11.48
CA ASN A 246 22.59 -11.87 -10.30
C ASN A 246 22.15 -13.02 -9.38
N VAL A 247 21.57 -14.09 -9.96
CA VAL A 247 21.13 -15.24 -9.17
C VAL A 247 22.36 -16.00 -8.68
N LYS A 248 22.46 -16.12 -7.37
CA LYS A 248 23.50 -16.90 -6.67
C LYS A 248 22.83 -17.74 -5.60
N LEU A 249 23.05 -19.02 -5.63
CA LEU A 249 22.50 -19.99 -4.67
C LEU A 249 23.61 -20.91 -4.21
N SER A 250 23.86 -20.98 -2.91
CA SER A 250 24.76 -21.98 -2.33
C SER A 250 23.98 -23.26 -2.09
N LEU A 251 24.31 -24.31 -2.88
CA LEU A 251 23.67 -25.61 -2.84
C LEU A 251 24.72 -26.65 -2.46
N PHE A 252 24.54 -27.43 -1.38
CA PHE A 252 25.49 -28.38 -0.87
C PHE A 252 26.85 -27.69 -0.65
N ASP A 253 27.91 -28.18 -1.26
CA ASP A 253 29.27 -27.60 -1.20
C ASP A 253 29.61 -26.75 -2.44
N GLY A 254 28.61 -26.44 -3.29
CA GLY A 254 28.76 -25.70 -4.54
C GLY A 254 28.00 -24.38 -4.60
N LEU A 255 28.39 -23.56 -5.57
CA LEU A 255 27.70 -22.30 -5.90
C LEU A 255 27.04 -22.42 -7.28
N LEU A 256 25.73 -22.32 -7.32
CA LEU A 256 24.98 -22.13 -8.56
C LEU A 256 24.88 -20.66 -8.88
N THR A 257 25.29 -20.26 -10.06
CA THR A 257 25.10 -18.90 -10.59
C THR A 257 24.38 -18.97 -11.93
N VAL A 258 23.51 -18.01 -12.18
CA VAL A 258 22.91 -17.84 -13.50
C VAL A 258 23.60 -16.66 -14.17
N PRO A 259 24.46 -16.90 -15.18
CA PRO A 259 25.35 -15.88 -15.75
C PRO A 259 24.62 -14.92 -16.71
N GLN A 260 23.40 -15.24 -17.12
CA GLN A 260 22.62 -14.46 -18.09
C GLN A 260 21.26 -14.08 -17.50
N ASP A 261 20.70 -12.99 -18.03
CA ASP A 261 19.36 -12.57 -17.68
C ASP A 261 18.34 -13.66 -18.04
N THR A 262 17.46 -13.98 -17.08
CA THR A 262 16.35 -14.92 -17.29
C THR A 262 15.05 -14.13 -17.37
N PHE A 263 14.28 -14.34 -18.42
CA PHE A 263 13.08 -13.56 -18.74
C PHE A 263 11.81 -14.36 -18.44
N PHE A 264 10.80 -13.69 -17.85
CA PHE A 264 9.45 -14.21 -17.66
C PHE A 264 8.46 -13.34 -18.44
N TYR A 265 7.61 -13.99 -19.25
CA TYR A 265 6.65 -13.34 -20.14
C TYR A 265 5.21 -13.53 -19.66
#